data_9f40a809c69156fe021407bda8da606a
#
_entry.id   9f40a809c69156fe021407bda8da606a
#
_cell.length_a   1.000
_cell.length_b   1.000
_cell.length_c   1.000
_cell.angle_alpha   90.00
_cell.angle_beta   90.00
_cell.angle_gamma   90.00
#
_symmetry.space_group_name_H-M   'P 1'
#
loop_
_entity.id
_entity.type
_entity.pdbx_description
1 polymer ?
#
loop_
_entity_poly.entity_id
_entity_poly.type
_entity_poly.pdbx_seq_one_letter_code
_entity_poly.pdbx_strand_id
1 'polypeptide(L)'
;MKSFFTNLKQRYNIRDYKISLVFLVTLISLVGILMVRSARPDLMNRQIMGVCLGLIVMFIISFIDYKWILNLYWPLYALNIVMLLAVLLFGTKVNGARRWLNLGFTQFQPSDLTKILMILFFAKFLMEREQKIKEPKTIIQAIALILPSLALIYKQPNLSTTICIAALFAVLLYLGGLSYKLIGTVLVITIPTIIILLVVAIQPNQPFLKDYQQERILAWLEPEKYADDESYQQL
;
A
#
# COMPACT_ATOMS: atom_id res chain seq x y z
N MET A 1 6.40 33.44 16.79
CA MET A 1 5.94 33.33 15.38
C MET A 1 7.02 33.75 14.37
N LYS A 2 7.65 34.92 14.49
CA LYS A 2 8.74 35.39 13.59
C LYS A 2 9.94 34.43 13.54
N SER A 3 10.39 33.84 14.64
CA SER A 3 11.53 32.91 14.67
C SER A 3 11.24 31.59 13.96
N PHE A 4 10.00 31.14 13.99
CA PHE A 4 9.55 29.92 13.27
C PHE A 4 9.63 30.10 11.75
N PHE A 5 9.14 31.25 11.24
CA PHE A 5 9.21 31.57 9.82
C PHE A 5 10.63 31.86 9.32
N THR A 6 11.49 32.43 10.15
CA THR A 6 12.90 32.67 9.82
C THR A 6 13.68 31.35 9.75
N ASN A 7 13.43 30.40 10.65
CA ASN A 7 14.01 29.07 10.63
C ASN A 7 13.52 28.22 9.44
N LEU A 8 12.25 28.36 9.03
CA LEU A 8 11.73 27.73 7.81
C LEU A 8 12.43 28.27 6.56
N LYS A 9 12.64 29.58 6.48
CA LYS A 9 13.28 30.21 5.32
C LYS A 9 14.78 29.86 5.18
N GLN A 10 15.47 29.57 6.28
CA GLN A 10 16.84 29.08 6.29
C GLN A 10 16.96 27.58 6.01
N ARG A 11 15.93 26.77 6.31
CA ARG A 11 15.92 25.32 6.10
C ARG A 11 15.43 24.89 4.73
N TYR A 12 14.55 25.67 4.11
CA TYR A 12 13.96 25.36 2.81
C TYR A 12 14.35 26.42 1.79
N ASN A 13 15.36 26.08 1.01
CA ASN A 13 15.71 26.89 -0.16
C ASN A 13 14.69 26.56 -1.27
N ILE A 14 13.79 27.48 -1.57
CA ILE A 14 12.74 27.32 -2.60
C ILE A 14 13.36 26.96 -3.97
N ARG A 15 14.65 27.31 -4.20
CA ARG A 15 15.39 26.95 -5.42
C ARG A 15 15.64 25.45 -5.55
N ASP A 16 15.67 24.71 -4.45
CA ASP A 16 15.89 23.25 -4.44
C ASP A 16 14.59 22.46 -4.60
N TYR A 17 13.43 23.15 -4.63
CA TYR A 17 12.15 22.54 -4.84
C TYR A 17 12.03 21.98 -6.26
N LYS A 18 11.80 20.68 -6.36
CA LYS A 18 11.73 19.98 -7.66
C LYS A 18 10.40 20.25 -8.37
N ILE A 19 10.24 21.46 -8.92
CA ILE A 19 9.03 21.88 -9.66
C ILE A 19 8.71 20.92 -10.81
N SER A 20 9.74 20.34 -11.45
CA SER A 20 9.56 19.34 -12.51
C SER A 20 8.76 18.12 -12.05
N LEU A 21 8.95 17.68 -10.80
CA LEU A 21 8.19 16.55 -10.23
C LEU A 21 6.71 16.93 -10.04
N VAL A 22 6.43 18.13 -9.53
CA VAL A 22 5.06 18.64 -9.38
C VAL A 22 4.37 18.74 -10.72
N PHE A 23 5.08 19.29 -11.72
CA PHE A 23 4.56 19.40 -13.09
C PHE A 23 4.22 18.04 -13.67
N LEU A 24 5.11 17.03 -13.53
CA LEU A 24 4.91 15.68 -14.02
C LEU A 24 3.70 15.02 -13.36
N VAL A 25 3.59 15.10 -12.02
CA VAL A 25 2.45 14.55 -11.27
C VAL A 25 1.14 15.21 -11.70
N THR A 26 1.15 16.55 -11.89
CA THR A 26 -0.04 17.28 -12.34
C THR A 26 -0.43 16.85 -13.76
N LEU A 27 0.55 16.73 -14.67
CA LEU A 27 0.31 16.30 -16.05
C LEU A 27 -0.30 14.89 -16.12
N ILE A 28 0.27 13.92 -15.40
CA ILE A 28 -0.26 12.55 -15.32
C ILE A 28 -1.66 12.56 -14.72
N SER A 29 -1.91 13.37 -13.70
CA SER A 29 -3.24 13.49 -13.08
C SER A 29 -4.28 14.06 -14.05
N LEU A 30 -3.90 15.04 -14.89
CA LEU A 30 -4.78 15.58 -15.93
C LEU A 30 -5.13 14.52 -16.98
N VAL A 31 -4.13 13.75 -17.43
CA VAL A 31 -4.37 12.61 -18.33
C VAL A 31 -5.33 11.61 -17.68
N GLY A 32 -5.14 11.30 -16.40
CA GLY A 32 -6.04 10.43 -15.63
C GLY A 32 -7.48 10.94 -15.58
N ILE A 33 -7.70 12.25 -15.43
CA ILE A 33 -9.04 12.86 -15.48
C ILE A 33 -9.67 12.68 -16.87
N LEU A 34 -8.90 12.88 -17.94
CA LEU A 34 -9.38 12.71 -19.31
C LEU A 34 -9.78 11.25 -19.59
N MET A 35 -8.99 10.29 -19.13
CA MET A 35 -9.27 8.86 -19.26
C MET A 35 -10.56 8.48 -18.49
N VAL A 36 -10.72 8.94 -17.25
CA VAL A 36 -11.94 8.71 -16.47
C VAL A 36 -13.15 9.36 -17.15
N ARG A 37 -13.00 10.57 -17.69
CA ARG A 37 -14.08 11.23 -18.46
C ARG A 37 -14.52 10.39 -19.65
N SER A 38 -13.58 9.77 -20.37
CA SER A 38 -13.88 8.93 -21.53
C SER A 38 -14.58 7.62 -21.15
N ALA A 39 -14.10 6.96 -20.07
CA ALA A 39 -14.61 5.65 -19.67
C ALA A 39 -15.89 5.73 -18.81
N ARG A 40 -15.93 6.67 -17.86
CA ARG A 40 -17.00 6.82 -16.86
C ARG A 40 -17.22 8.31 -16.54
N PRO A 41 -17.97 9.04 -17.38
CA PRO A 41 -18.22 10.49 -17.23
C PRO A 41 -18.85 10.85 -15.87
N ASP A 42 -19.67 9.97 -15.30
CA ASP A 42 -20.32 10.09 -13.99
C ASP A 42 -19.32 10.20 -12.83
N LEU A 43 -18.11 9.65 -12.96
CA LEU A 43 -17.07 9.69 -11.95
C LEU A 43 -16.07 10.86 -12.11
N MET A 44 -16.17 11.63 -13.19
CA MET A 44 -15.24 12.71 -13.50
C MET A 44 -15.11 13.73 -12.34
N ASN A 45 -16.22 14.19 -11.78
CA ASN A 45 -16.20 15.16 -10.69
C ASN A 45 -15.52 14.63 -9.44
N ARG A 46 -15.70 13.35 -9.11
CA ARG A 46 -15.02 12.67 -8.01
C ARG A 46 -13.53 12.59 -8.26
N GLN A 47 -13.13 12.29 -9.50
CA GLN A 47 -11.72 12.23 -9.89
C GLN A 47 -11.04 13.60 -9.77
N ILE A 48 -11.68 14.67 -10.26
CA ILE A 48 -11.16 16.05 -10.13
C ILE A 48 -10.98 16.41 -8.65
N MET A 49 -11.99 16.15 -7.82
CA MET A 49 -11.91 16.43 -6.38
C MET A 49 -10.77 15.65 -5.71
N GLY A 50 -10.60 14.37 -6.08
CA GLY A 50 -9.50 13.54 -5.57
C GLY A 50 -8.12 14.08 -5.96
N VAL A 51 -7.96 14.49 -7.23
CA VAL A 51 -6.71 15.11 -7.73
C VAL A 51 -6.42 16.42 -7.01
N CYS A 52 -7.40 17.31 -6.88
CA CYS A 52 -7.23 18.57 -6.16
C CYS A 52 -6.81 18.34 -4.70
N LEU A 53 -7.50 17.42 -4.01
CA LEU A 53 -7.16 17.05 -2.63
C LEU A 53 -5.75 16.48 -2.54
N GLY A 54 -5.39 15.57 -3.45
CA GLY A 54 -4.07 14.96 -3.51
C GLY A 54 -2.95 15.99 -3.73
N LEU A 55 -3.14 16.95 -4.63
CA LEU A 55 -2.18 18.04 -4.88
C LEU A 55 -2.04 18.95 -3.65
N ILE A 56 -3.14 19.26 -2.95
CA ILE A 56 -3.10 20.05 -1.71
C ILE A 56 -2.29 19.29 -0.64
N VAL A 57 -2.58 18.01 -0.44
CA VAL A 57 -1.87 17.16 0.54
C VAL A 57 -0.39 17.05 0.17
N MET A 58 -0.07 16.82 -1.10
CA MET A 58 1.30 16.79 -1.60
C MET A 58 2.05 18.08 -1.27
N PHE A 59 1.42 19.23 -1.52
CA PHE A 59 1.99 20.54 -1.23
C PHE A 59 2.22 20.72 0.27
N ILE A 60 1.25 20.41 1.12
CA ILE A 60 1.39 20.51 2.60
C ILE A 60 2.53 19.61 3.09
N ILE A 61 2.58 18.34 2.65
CA ILE A 61 3.58 17.37 3.11
C ILE A 61 4.99 17.79 2.65
N SER A 62 5.13 18.45 1.48
CA SER A 62 6.43 18.90 0.98
C SER A 62 7.14 19.92 1.89
N PHE A 63 6.40 20.59 2.79
CA PHE A 63 6.97 21.50 3.79
C PHE A 63 7.27 20.84 5.13
N ILE A 64 6.94 19.56 5.30
CA ILE A 64 7.18 18.83 6.54
C ILE A 64 8.52 18.09 6.44
N ASP A 65 9.41 18.32 7.40
CA ASP A 65 10.65 17.54 7.49
C ASP A 65 10.35 16.06 7.75
N TYR A 66 10.75 15.21 6.80
CA TYR A 66 10.51 13.76 6.91
C TYR A 66 11.10 13.15 8.20
N LYS A 67 12.20 13.75 8.75
CA LYS A 67 12.80 13.30 10.02
C LYS A 67 11.81 13.44 11.18
N TRP A 68 11.00 14.50 11.17
CA TRP A 68 9.96 14.68 12.18
C TRP A 68 8.88 13.60 12.06
N ILE A 69 8.47 13.27 10.84
CA ILE A 69 7.51 12.20 10.58
C ILE A 69 8.09 10.85 11.04
N LEU A 70 9.36 10.58 10.73
CA LEU A 70 10.03 9.35 11.16
C LEU A 70 10.12 9.21 12.68
N ASN A 71 10.21 10.31 13.45
CA ASN A 71 10.20 10.24 14.90
C ASN A 71 8.84 9.80 15.48
N LEU A 72 7.77 9.91 14.69
CA LEU A 72 6.43 9.47 15.06
C LEU A 72 6.12 8.03 14.58
N TYR A 73 7.13 7.21 14.26
CA TYR A 73 6.91 5.89 13.66
C TYR A 73 6.05 4.94 14.51
N TRP A 74 6.17 4.94 15.84
CA TRP A 74 5.31 4.15 16.72
C TRP A 74 3.85 4.64 16.73
N PRO A 75 3.55 5.94 16.92
CA PRO A 75 2.21 6.48 16.71
C PRO A 75 1.63 6.18 15.33
N LEU A 76 2.43 6.27 14.27
CA LEU A 76 1.99 5.93 12.90
C LEU A 76 1.68 4.44 12.75
N TYR A 77 2.45 3.56 13.39
CA TYR A 77 2.14 2.14 13.44
C TYR A 77 0.83 1.86 14.17
N ALA A 78 0.64 2.47 15.34
CA ALA A 78 -0.60 2.33 16.11
C ALA A 78 -1.81 2.85 15.30
N LEU A 79 -1.69 4.01 14.66
CA LEU A 79 -2.71 4.56 13.76
C LEU A 79 -3.05 3.58 12.64
N ASN A 80 -2.05 2.96 12.02
CA ASN A 80 -2.27 1.94 10.98
C ASN A 80 -3.11 0.78 11.49
N ILE A 81 -2.76 0.20 12.65
CA ILE A 81 -3.52 -0.92 13.22
C ILE A 81 -4.96 -0.49 13.54
N VAL A 82 -5.15 0.68 14.14
CA VAL A 82 -6.49 1.22 14.46
C VAL A 82 -7.33 1.39 13.20
N MET A 83 -6.76 1.96 12.13
CA MET A 83 -7.48 2.13 10.86
C MET A 83 -7.86 0.80 10.21
N LEU A 84 -6.96 -0.19 10.24
CA LEU A 84 -7.25 -1.52 9.70
C LEU A 84 -8.34 -2.24 10.51
N LEU A 85 -8.34 -2.09 11.84
CA LEU A 85 -9.41 -2.58 12.71
C LEU A 85 -10.74 -1.87 12.44
N ALA A 86 -10.71 -0.55 12.27
CA ALA A 86 -11.90 0.24 11.96
C ALA A 86 -12.60 -0.24 10.68
N VAL A 87 -11.85 -0.63 9.65
CA VAL A 87 -12.42 -1.22 8.42
C VAL A 87 -13.12 -2.54 8.69
N LEU A 88 -12.54 -3.41 9.52
CA LEU A 88 -13.16 -4.70 9.84
C LEU A 88 -14.47 -4.52 10.60
N LEU A 89 -14.55 -3.50 11.47
CA LEU A 89 -15.73 -3.23 12.31
C LEU A 89 -16.79 -2.40 11.57
N PHE A 90 -16.39 -1.34 10.88
CA PHE A 90 -17.27 -0.30 10.32
C PHE A 90 -17.24 -0.22 8.79
N GLY A 91 -16.41 -1.04 8.13
CA GLY A 91 -16.25 -1.00 6.67
C GLY A 91 -17.51 -1.37 5.92
N THR A 92 -17.76 -0.68 4.81
CA THR A 92 -18.84 -0.99 3.87
C THR A 92 -18.50 -2.25 3.07
N LYS A 93 -19.50 -3.11 2.87
CA LYS A 93 -19.36 -4.28 2.01
C LYS A 93 -19.51 -3.84 0.55
N VAL A 94 -18.47 -4.04 -0.25
CA VAL A 94 -18.49 -3.85 -1.69
C VAL A 94 -18.00 -5.16 -2.31
N ASN A 95 -18.76 -5.75 -3.22
CA ASN A 95 -18.47 -7.04 -3.86
C ASN A 95 -18.06 -8.14 -2.83
N GLY A 96 -18.83 -8.27 -1.76
CA GLY A 96 -18.62 -9.29 -0.72
C GLY A 96 -17.47 -9.03 0.25
N ALA A 97 -16.65 -7.98 0.06
CA ALA A 97 -15.50 -7.65 0.89
C ALA A 97 -15.67 -6.32 1.62
N ARG A 98 -15.25 -6.29 2.89
CA ARG A 98 -15.20 -5.04 3.68
C ARG A 98 -13.80 -4.44 3.59
N ARG A 99 -13.59 -3.46 2.69
CA ARG A 99 -12.27 -2.85 2.43
C ARG A 99 -12.28 -1.34 2.53
N TRP A 100 -13.47 -0.73 2.51
CA TRP A 100 -13.65 0.70 2.35
C TRP A 100 -14.36 1.30 3.57
N LEU A 101 -13.89 2.47 3.99
CA LEU A 101 -14.62 3.36 4.91
C LEU A 101 -15.35 4.42 4.09
N ASN A 102 -16.63 4.58 4.33
CA ASN A 102 -17.41 5.64 3.71
C ASN A 102 -17.26 6.91 4.53
N LEU A 103 -16.61 7.93 3.95
CA LEU A 103 -16.44 9.25 4.55
C LEU A 103 -17.54 10.23 4.14
N GLY A 104 -18.62 9.76 3.51
CA GLY A 104 -19.72 10.57 3.03
C GLY A 104 -19.49 11.10 1.61
N PHE A 105 -18.44 11.85 1.39
CA PHE A 105 -18.07 12.42 0.07
C PHE A 105 -17.16 11.50 -0.76
N THR A 106 -16.46 10.58 -0.15
CA THR A 106 -15.58 9.62 -0.83
C THR A 106 -15.46 8.32 -0.05
N GLN A 107 -15.01 7.28 -0.73
CA GLN A 107 -14.62 6.01 -0.11
C GLN A 107 -13.11 6.00 0.12
N PHE A 108 -12.71 5.72 1.34
CA PHE A 108 -11.32 5.63 1.75
C PHE A 108 -10.93 4.19 2.05
N GLN A 109 -9.83 3.72 1.47
CA GLN A 109 -9.28 2.39 1.71
C GLN A 109 -8.03 2.48 2.60
N PRO A 110 -8.12 2.20 3.91
CA PRO A 110 -6.99 2.30 4.83
C PRO A 110 -5.79 1.44 4.44
N SER A 111 -6.00 0.28 3.81
CA SER A 111 -4.91 -0.58 3.36
C SER A 111 -3.99 0.06 2.30
N ASP A 112 -4.46 1.10 1.57
CA ASP A 112 -3.60 1.86 0.67
C ASP A 112 -2.64 2.78 1.44
N LEU A 113 -3.13 3.42 2.50
CA LEU A 113 -2.29 4.21 3.39
C LEU A 113 -1.32 3.32 4.19
N THR A 114 -1.71 2.09 4.53
CA THR A 114 -0.86 1.11 5.21
C THR A 114 0.48 0.91 4.50
N LYS A 115 0.52 0.90 3.17
CA LYS A 115 1.77 0.75 2.40
C LYS A 115 2.78 1.85 2.78
N ILE A 116 2.31 3.10 2.83
CA ILE A 116 3.13 4.27 3.18
C ILE A 116 3.56 4.21 4.66
N LEU A 117 2.62 3.94 5.56
CA LEU A 117 2.89 3.88 6.99
C LEU A 117 3.86 2.76 7.35
N MET A 118 3.77 1.59 6.69
CA MET A 118 4.70 0.48 6.88
C MET A 118 6.10 0.80 6.36
N ILE A 119 6.21 1.49 5.21
CA ILE A 119 7.51 1.96 4.71
C ILE A 119 8.17 2.89 5.74
N LEU A 120 7.45 3.89 6.22
CA LEU A 120 7.97 4.85 7.21
C LEU A 120 8.37 4.15 8.52
N PHE A 121 7.50 3.26 9.01
CA PHE A 121 7.75 2.51 10.23
C PHE A 121 9.00 1.64 10.12
N PHE A 122 9.07 0.77 9.12
CA PHE A 122 10.18 -0.16 8.99
C PHE A 122 11.48 0.52 8.57
N ALA A 123 11.43 1.58 7.76
CA ALA A 123 12.62 2.37 7.47
C ALA A 123 13.27 2.88 8.76
N LYS A 124 12.49 3.50 9.65
CA LYS A 124 13.00 3.99 10.95
C LYS A 124 13.42 2.85 11.88
N PHE A 125 12.59 1.80 11.99
CA PHE A 125 12.85 0.63 12.81
C PHE A 125 14.20 -0.04 12.44
N LEU A 126 14.46 -0.20 11.15
CA LEU A 126 15.69 -0.82 10.64
C LEU A 126 16.90 0.12 10.79
N MET A 127 16.74 1.43 10.54
CA MET A 127 17.78 2.42 10.78
C MET A 127 18.29 2.39 12.23
N GLU A 128 17.40 2.29 13.21
CA GLU A 128 17.77 2.21 14.62
C GLU A 128 18.50 0.90 15.00
N ARG A 129 18.40 -0.11 14.14
CA ARG A 129 18.98 -1.45 14.34
C ARG A 129 19.96 -1.86 13.26
N GLU A 130 20.54 -0.91 12.54
CA GLU A 130 21.45 -1.15 11.42
C GLU A 130 22.55 -2.15 11.77
N GLN A 131 23.20 -2.01 12.94
CA GLN A 131 24.25 -2.91 13.39
C GLN A 131 23.76 -4.30 13.83
N LYS A 132 22.45 -4.44 14.12
CA LYS A 132 21.82 -5.65 14.65
C LYS A 132 20.89 -6.33 13.66
N ILE A 133 20.83 -5.87 12.42
CA ILE A 133 19.88 -6.39 11.42
C ILE A 133 20.10 -7.88 11.12
N LYS A 134 21.33 -8.36 11.28
CA LYS A 134 21.69 -9.78 11.07
C LYS A 134 21.38 -10.68 12.28
N GLU A 135 21.04 -10.10 13.42
CA GLU A 135 20.64 -10.87 14.59
C GLU A 135 19.25 -11.49 14.37
N PRO A 136 19.08 -12.80 14.65
CA PRO A 136 17.76 -13.46 14.52
C PRO A 136 16.68 -12.76 15.34
N LYS A 137 17.02 -12.20 16.48
CA LYS A 137 16.11 -11.44 17.35
C LYS A 137 15.49 -10.24 16.62
N THR A 138 16.29 -9.47 15.89
CA THR A 138 15.83 -8.29 15.15
C THR A 138 14.89 -8.70 14.01
N ILE A 139 15.21 -9.79 13.32
CA ILE A 139 14.37 -10.33 12.24
C ILE A 139 13.03 -10.83 12.78
N ILE A 140 13.04 -11.59 13.89
CA ILE A 140 11.82 -12.06 14.54
C ILE A 140 10.97 -10.89 15.01
N GLN A 141 11.57 -9.84 15.59
CA GLN A 141 10.82 -8.64 15.98
C GLN A 141 10.18 -7.94 14.76
N ALA A 142 10.92 -7.81 13.66
CA ALA A 142 10.38 -7.21 12.44
C ALA A 142 9.20 -8.02 11.89
N ILE A 143 9.32 -9.35 11.86
CA ILE A 143 8.24 -10.26 11.45
C ILE A 143 7.04 -10.13 12.40
N ALA A 144 7.26 -10.13 13.70
CA ALA A 144 6.18 -9.99 14.68
C ALA A 144 5.43 -8.65 14.53
N LEU A 145 6.11 -7.58 14.09
CA LEU A 145 5.50 -6.27 13.87
C LEU A 145 4.75 -6.16 12.54
N ILE A 146 5.14 -6.88 11.49
CA ILE A 146 4.39 -6.86 10.22
C ILE A 146 3.15 -7.76 10.26
N LEU A 147 3.20 -8.87 10.98
CA LEU A 147 2.14 -9.89 11.02
C LEU A 147 0.75 -9.35 11.36
N PRO A 148 0.55 -8.47 12.37
CA PRO A 148 -0.77 -7.91 12.66
C PRO A 148 -1.39 -7.19 11.47
N SER A 149 -0.60 -6.36 10.75
CA SER A 149 -1.08 -5.65 9.57
C SER A 149 -1.45 -6.61 8.44
N LEU A 150 -0.61 -7.61 8.16
CA LEU A 150 -0.90 -8.62 7.14
C LEU A 150 -2.14 -9.43 7.48
N ALA A 151 -2.29 -9.86 8.75
CA ALA A 151 -3.44 -10.63 9.22
C ALA A 151 -4.74 -9.84 9.11
N LEU A 152 -4.74 -8.55 9.48
CA LEU A 152 -5.90 -7.68 9.38
C LEU A 152 -6.32 -7.46 7.92
N ILE A 153 -5.36 -7.23 7.02
CA ILE A 153 -5.64 -7.01 5.58
C ILE A 153 -6.11 -8.32 4.93
N TYR A 154 -5.54 -9.45 5.30
CA TYR A 154 -6.00 -10.75 4.83
C TYR A 154 -7.44 -11.04 5.26
N LYS A 155 -7.83 -10.68 6.50
CA LYS A 155 -9.22 -10.79 6.99
C LYS A 155 -10.20 -9.86 6.24
N GLN A 156 -9.70 -8.78 5.58
CA GLN A 156 -10.49 -7.91 4.71
C GLN A 156 -10.66 -8.46 3.28
N PRO A 157 -10.46 -9.73 3.04
CA PRO A 157 -10.13 -10.49 1.82
C PRO A 157 -9.44 -9.64 0.72
N ASN A 158 -8.34 -8.99 1.10
CA ASN A 158 -7.53 -8.16 0.19
C ASN A 158 -6.17 -8.81 -0.07
N LEU A 159 -6.19 -9.91 -0.82
CA LEU A 159 -5.00 -10.72 -1.09
C LEU A 159 -3.90 -9.93 -1.82
N SER A 160 -4.28 -9.15 -2.84
CA SER A 160 -3.32 -8.35 -3.63
C SER A 160 -2.53 -7.37 -2.76
N THR A 161 -3.21 -6.64 -1.87
CA THR A 161 -2.55 -5.71 -0.94
C THR A 161 -1.71 -6.45 0.10
N THR A 162 -2.16 -7.62 0.58
CA THR A 162 -1.39 -8.46 1.50
C THR A 162 -0.06 -8.86 0.87
N ILE A 163 -0.08 -9.36 -0.36
CA ILE A 163 1.13 -9.74 -1.12
C ILE A 163 2.02 -8.51 -1.36
N CYS A 164 1.44 -7.39 -1.76
CA CYS A 164 2.18 -6.15 -1.99
C CYS A 164 2.93 -5.69 -0.74
N ILE A 165 2.29 -5.69 0.43
CA ILE A 165 2.91 -5.29 1.69
C ILE A 165 3.97 -6.29 2.15
N ALA A 166 3.75 -7.60 1.94
CA ALA A 166 4.76 -8.61 2.23
C ALA A 166 6.01 -8.43 1.34
N ALA A 167 5.83 -8.14 0.06
CA ALA A 167 6.91 -7.83 -0.87
C ALA A 167 7.65 -6.54 -0.48
N LEU A 168 6.93 -5.47 -0.15
CA LEU A 168 7.52 -4.22 0.36
C LEU A 168 8.36 -4.47 1.62
N PHE A 169 7.86 -5.30 2.54
CA PHE A 169 8.60 -5.66 3.76
C PHE A 169 9.89 -6.40 3.43
N ALA A 170 9.85 -7.37 2.50
CA ALA A 170 11.05 -8.09 2.06
C ALA A 170 12.09 -7.16 1.44
N VAL A 171 11.65 -6.20 0.60
CA VAL A 171 12.53 -5.17 0.01
C VAL A 171 13.13 -4.28 1.10
N LEU A 172 12.35 -3.86 2.10
CA LEU A 172 12.85 -3.03 3.20
C LEU A 172 13.89 -3.77 4.05
N LEU A 173 13.68 -5.06 4.34
CA LEU A 173 14.66 -5.88 5.04
C LEU A 173 15.96 -5.99 4.23
N TYR A 174 15.87 -6.16 2.91
CA TYR A 174 17.03 -6.18 2.02
C TYR A 174 17.80 -4.85 2.06
N LEU A 175 17.09 -3.73 1.87
CA LEU A 175 17.68 -2.39 1.94
C LEU A 175 18.27 -2.08 3.32
N GLY A 176 17.69 -2.63 4.37
CA GLY A 176 18.20 -2.54 5.74
C GLY A 176 19.50 -3.34 6.00
N GLY A 177 19.97 -4.12 5.03
CA GLY A 177 21.22 -4.87 5.10
C GLY A 177 21.09 -6.36 5.47
N LEU A 178 19.86 -6.92 5.33
CA LEU A 178 19.67 -8.35 5.48
C LEU A 178 20.43 -9.08 4.36
N SER A 179 21.09 -10.20 4.69
CA SER A 179 21.91 -10.93 3.74
C SER A 179 21.08 -11.48 2.57
N TYR A 180 21.59 -11.33 1.34
CA TYR A 180 20.96 -11.87 0.13
C TYR A 180 20.80 -13.40 0.17
N LYS A 181 21.64 -14.10 0.96
CA LYS A 181 21.50 -15.56 1.16
C LYS A 181 20.19 -15.92 1.87
N LEU A 182 19.84 -15.17 2.93
CA LEU A 182 18.58 -15.40 3.65
C LEU A 182 17.38 -15.07 2.78
N ILE A 183 17.43 -13.97 2.02
CA ILE A 183 16.37 -13.60 1.08
C ILE A 183 16.25 -14.67 -0.01
N GLY A 184 17.35 -15.13 -0.57
CA GLY A 184 17.37 -16.23 -1.54
C GLY A 184 16.73 -17.50 -0.97
N THR A 185 17.04 -17.88 0.27
CA THR A 185 16.43 -19.03 0.94
C THR A 185 14.92 -18.86 1.08
N VAL A 186 14.45 -17.66 1.50
CA VAL A 186 13.01 -17.37 1.59
C VAL A 186 12.34 -17.46 0.23
N LEU A 187 12.96 -16.91 -0.83
CA LEU A 187 12.41 -16.96 -2.19
C LEU A 187 12.35 -18.39 -2.73
N VAL A 188 13.38 -19.20 -2.50
CA VAL A 188 13.44 -20.62 -2.90
C VAL A 188 12.31 -21.44 -2.26
N ILE A 189 11.87 -21.09 -1.05
CA ILE A 189 10.74 -21.74 -0.39
C ILE A 189 9.41 -21.12 -0.86
N THR A 190 9.33 -19.80 -0.95
CA THR A 190 8.09 -19.07 -1.23
C THR A 190 7.61 -19.26 -2.66
N ILE A 191 8.52 -19.23 -3.65
CA ILE A 191 8.15 -19.37 -5.07
C ILE A 191 7.50 -20.74 -5.36
N PRO A 192 8.09 -21.89 -4.99
CA PRO A 192 7.42 -23.18 -5.18
C PRO A 192 6.11 -23.28 -4.42
N THR A 193 6.04 -22.71 -3.20
CA THR A 193 4.80 -22.70 -2.40
C THR A 193 3.69 -21.92 -3.13
N ILE A 194 4.01 -20.75 -3.71
CA ILE A 194 3.05 -19.99 -4.51
C ILE A 194 2.61 -20.78 -5.74
N ILE A 195 3.53 -21.42 -6.43
CA ILE A 195 3.20 -22.26 -7.62
C ILE A 195 2.25 -23.39 -7.22
N ILE A 196 2.54 -24.10 -6.13
CA ILE A 196 1.68 -25.18 -5.63
C ILE A 196 0.29 -24.62 -5.26
N LEU A 197 0.23 -23.48 -4.56
CA LEU A 197 -1.04 -22.82 -4.20
C LEU A 197 -1.83 -22.39 -5.45
N LEU A 198 -1.16 -21.91 -6.50
CA LEU A 198 -1.82 -21.57 -7.77
C LEU A 198 -2.38 -22.81 -8.45
N VAL A 199 -1.62 -23.91 -8.49
CA VAL A 199 -2.10 -25.19 -9.06
C VAL A 199 -3.31 -25.72 -8.28
N VAL A 200 -3.30 -25.62 -6.96
CA VAL A 200 -4.46 -26.00 -6.13
C VAL A 200 -5.64 -25.05 -6.33
N ALA A 201 -5.37 -23.76 -6.50
CA ALA A 201 -6.39 -22.73 -6.71
C ALA A 201 -7.21 -22.91 -8.00
N ILE A 202 -6.63 -23.56 -9.01
CA ILE A 202 -7.31 -23.86 -10.29
C ILE A 202 -8.27 -25.05 -10.16
N GLN A 203 -8.10 -25.91 -9.14
CA GLN A 203 -8.95 -27.08 -8.98
C GLN A 203 -10.37 -26.73 -8.56
N PRO A 204 -11.38 -27.39 -9.13
CA PRO A 204 -12.77 -27.23 -8.67
C PRO A 204 -12.90 -27.69 -7.21
N ASN A 205 -13.69 -26.97 -6.41
CA ASN A 205 -13.96 -27.26 -4.99
C ASN A 205 -12.74 -27.12 -4.05
N GLN A 206 -11.77 -26.26 -4.34
CA GLN A 206 -10.64 -26.00 -3.46
C GLN A 206 -11.10 -25.27 -2.16
N PRO A 207 -10.57 -25.65 -0.96
CA PRO A 207 -11.03 -25.11 0.33
C PRO A 207 -10.34 -23.79 0.75
N PHE A 208 -9.32 -23.31 0.00
CA PHE A 208 -8.43 -22.23 0.44
C PHE A 208 -8.81 -20.84 -0.04
N LEU A 209 -9.46 -20.73 -1.21
CA LEU A 209 -9.85 -19.47 -1.81
C LEU A 209 -11.39 -19.36 -1.82
N LYS A 210 -11.87 -18.13 -1.70
CA LYS A 210 -13.27 -17.82 -1.94
C LYS A 210 -13.53 -17.78 -3.45
N ASP A 211 -14.76 -18.06 -3.86
CA ASP A 211 -15.16 -18.16 -5.25
C ASP A 211 -14.68 -16.97 -6.09
N TYR A 212 -14.90 -15.74 -5.64
CA TYR A 212 -14.45 -14.53 -6.34
C TYR A 212 -12.92 -14.40 -6.46
N GLN A 213 -12.13 -15.04 -5.58
CA GLN A 213 -10.67 -15.05 -5.67
C GLN A 213 -10.20 -16.07 -6.70
N GLN A 214 -10.88 -17.21 -6.75
CA GLN A 214 -10.64 -18.24 -7.75
C GLN A 214 -11.01 -17.73 -9.15
N GLU A 215 -12.17 -17.10 -9.30
CA GLU A 215 -12.63 -16.50 -10.55
C GLU A 215 -11.64 -15.49 -11.11
N ARG A 216 -11.02 -14.65 -10.29
CA ARG A 216 -9.97 -13.72 -10.71
C ARG A 216 -8.71 -14.42 -11.22
N ILE A 217 -8.31 -15.52 -10.61
CA ILE A 217 -7.15 -16.30 -11.05
C ILE A 217 -7.48 -16.98 -12.38
N LEU A 218 -8.67 -17.56 -12.51
CA LEU A 218 -9.15 -18.19 -13.74
C LEU A 218 -9.32 -17.17 -14.87
N ALA A 219 -9.87 -15.99 -14.59
CA ALA A 219 -10.00 -14.91 -15.56
C ALA A 219 -8.64 -14.40 -16.08
N TRP A 220 -7.59 -14.46 -15.24
CA TRP A 220 -6.24 -14.13 -15.66
C TRP A 220 -5.59 -15.22 -16.53
N LEU A 221 -5.89 -16.49 -16.25
CA LEU A 221 -5.34 -17.64 -16.99
C LEU A 221 -6.09 -17.92 -18.30
N GLU A 222 -7.43 -17.75 -18.31
CA GLU A 222 -8.32 -18.04 -19.44
C GLU A 222 -9.21 -16.81 -19.71
N PRO A 223 -8.67 -15.67 -20.16
CA PRO A 223 -9.42 -14.42 -20.30
C PRO A 223 -10.60 -14.54 -21.27
N GLU A 224 -10.48 -15.35 -22.34
CA GLU A 224 -11.55 -15.55 -23.33
C GLU A 224 -12.79 -16.26 -22.75
N LYS A 225 -12.62 -17.13 -21.77
CA LYS A 225 -13.69 -17.92 -21.18
C LYS A 225 -14.47 -17.14 -20.10
N TYR A 226 -13.81 -16.17 -19.48
CA TYR A 226 -14.34 -15.34 -18.38
C TYR A 226 -14.53 -13.88 -18.78
N ALA A 227 -14.60 -13.58 -20.10
CA ALA A 227 -14.66 -12.22 -20.64
C ALA A 227 -15.91 -11.44 -20.20
N ASP A 228 -17.02 -12.13 -19.96
CA ASP A 228 -18.32 -11.47 -19.77
C ASP A 228 -18.55 -10.94 -18.34
N ASP A 229 -17.87 -11.48 -17.29
CA ASP A 229 -18.17 -11.10 -15.91
C ASP A 229 -17.00 -10.48 -15.12
N GLU A 230 -15.78 -11.02 -15.17
CA GLU A 230 -14.68 -10.62 -14.28
C GLU A 230 -13.44 -10.10 -15.02
N SER A 231 -13.22 -10.45 -16.27
CA SER A 231 -12.05 -10.03 -17.06
C SER A 231 -12.14 -8.60 -17.59
N TYR A 232 -13.34 -7.99 -17.60
CA TYR A 232 -13.57 -6.61 -18.08
C TYR A 232 -12.75 -5.55 -17.31
N GLN A 233 -12.18 -5.90 -16.16
CA GLN A 233 -11.30 -5.00 -15.41
C GLN A 233 -9.80 -5.18 -15.77
N GLN A 234 -9.46 -6.15 -16.64
CA GLN A 234 -8.07 -6.49 -17.01
C GLN A 234 -7.75 -6.22 -18.49
N LEU A 235 -8.75 -5.92 -19.30
CA LEU A 235 -8.66 -5.46 -20.67
C LEU A 235 -8.76 -3.94 -20.74
#